data_736a6eaa469bed5f9ff5e0f64e5132ad
#
_entry.id   736a6eaa469bed5f9ff5e0f64e5132ad
#
_cell.length_a   1.000
_cell.length_b   1.000
_cell.length_c   1.000
_cell.angle_alpha   90.00
_cell.angle_beta   90.00
_cell.angle_gamma   90.00
#
_symmetry.space_group_name_H-M   'P 1'
#
loop_
_entity.id
_entity.type
_entity.pdbx_description
1 polymer ?
#
loop_
_entity_poly.entity_id
_entity_poly.type
_entity_poly.pdbx_seq_one_letter_code
_entity_poly.pdbx_strand_id
1 'polypeptide(L)'
;MKPRLLFLDEPTSGVSTREKAPIMDVVTSIVRADKITAVVIEHDMDIIFRYSDRIVVMHQGKILASGKPEEIRNNEAVKDAVFGPTHA
;
A
#
# COMPACT_ATOMS: atom_id res chain seq x y z
N MET A 1 -10.37 23.89 9.03
CA MET A 1 -11.00 22.56 8.97
C MET A 1 -9.94 21.52 8.64
N LYS A 2 -9.85 20.48 9.42
CA LYS A 2 -8.86 19.44 9.19
C LYS A 2 -9.28 18.56 8.01
N PRO A 3 -8.34 18.18 7.13
CA PRO A 3 -8.66 17.26 6.06
C PRO A 3 -9.04 15.90 6.65
N ARG A 4 -10.00 15.23 6.04
CA ARG A 4 -10.42 13.90 6.47
C ARG A 4 -9.88 12.81 5.55
N LEU A 5 -9.36 13.20 4.42
CA LEU A 5 -8.80 12.29 3.44
C LEU A 5 -7.49 12.85 2.93
N LEU A 6 -6.45 12.05 3.02
CA LEU A 6 -5.15 12.38 2.48
C LEU A 6 -4.84 11.39 1.36
N PHE A 7 -4.45 11.90 0.21
CA PHE A 7 -4.10 11.08 -0.93
C PHE A 7 -2.63 11.27 -1.26
N LEU A 8 -1.87 10.18 -1.23
CA LEU A 8 -0.43 10.19 -1.51
C LEU A 8 -0.12 9.25 -2.66
N ASP A 9 0.53 9.77 -3.69
CA ASP A 9 0.89 9.00 -4.86
C ASP A 9 2.39 8.74 -4.84
N GLU A 10 2.76 7.50 -4.59
CA GLU A 10 4.14 7.03 -4.53
C GLU A 10 5.02 7.90 -3.61
N PRO A 11 4.63 8.04 -2.33
CA PRO A 11 5.37 8.94 -1.43
C PRO A 11 6.81 8.50 -1.18
N THR A 12 7.15 7.25 -1.45
CA THR A 12 8.51 6.75 -1.27
C THR A 12 9.27 6.57 -2.57
N SER A 13 8.74 7.08 -3.67
CA SER A 13 9.38 6.99 -4.97
C SER A 13 10.72 7.72 -4.97
N GLY A 14 11.73 7.08 -5.53
CA GLY A 14 13.06 7.68 -5.60
C GLY A 14 13.87 7.61 -4.30
N VAL A 15 13.30 7.00 -3.27
CA VAL A 15 13.95 6.89 -1.96
C VAL A 15 14.52 5.48 -1.82
N SER A 16 15.68 5.39 -1.18
CA SER A 16 16.29 4.08 -0.93
C SER A 16 15.41 3.24 -0.01
N THR A 17 15.54 1.93 -0.11
CA THR A 17 14.78 0.99 0.72
C THR A 17 14.93 1.32 2.20
N ARG A 18 16.15 1.70 2.61
CA ARG A 18 16.44 2.02 4.01
C ARG A 18 15.66 3.23 4.52
N GLU A 19 15.38 4.18 3.64
CA GLU A 19 14.71 5.43 4.01
C GLU A 19 13.19 5.37 3.91
N LYS A 20 12.64 4.36 3.25
CA LYS A 20 11.20 4.26 3.05
C LYS A 20 10.43 4.09 4.35
N ALA A 21 10.91 3.22 5.23
CA ALA A 21 10.23 2.97 6.49
C ALA A 21 10.13 4.22 7.37
N PRO A 22 11.20 5.00 7.56
CA PRO A 22 11.08 6.26 8.30
C PRO A 22 10.05 7.22 7.73
N ILE A 23 9.98 7.32 6.40
CA ILE A 23 8.99 8.19 5.75
C ILE A 23 7.58 7.70 6.05
N MET A 24 7.34 6.40 5.91
CA MET A 24 6.02 5.84 6.17
C MET A 24 5.66 5.90 7.66
N ASP A 25 6.63 5.81 8.55
CA ASP A 25 6.38 5.97 9.98
C ASP A 25 5.87 7.38 10.29
N VAL A 26 6.44 8.41 9.66
CA VAL A 26 5.97 9.78 9.83
C VAL A 26 4.55 9.93 9.28
N VAL A 27 4.29 9.44 8.09
CA VAL A 27 2.97 9.51 7.47
C VAL A 27 1.93 8.81 8.35
N THR A 28 2.25 7.62 8.81
CA THR A 28 1.34 6.84 9.66
C THR A 28 1.05 7.55 10.97
N SER A 29 2.07 8.15 11.58
CA SER A 29 1.90 8.90 12.81
C SER A 29 0.92 10.07 12.66
N ILE A 30 1.03 10.81 11.57
CA ILE A 30 0.13 11.92 11.28
C ILE A 30 -1.29 11.42 11.06
N VAL A 31 -1.42 10.38 10.27
CA VAL A 31 -2.72 9.78 9.95
C VAL A 31 -3.45 9.34 11.22
N ARG A 32 -2.74 8.66 12.11
CA ARG A 32 -3.32 8.15 13.34
C ARG A 32 -3.62 9.26 14.34
N ALA A 33 -2.72 10.22 14.48
CA ALA A 33 -2.89 11.32 15.42
C ALA A 33 -4.09 12.19 15.08
N ASP A 34 -4.28 12.47 13.81
CA ASP A 34 -5.36 13.35 13.34
C ASP A 34 -6.61 12.58 12.89
N LYS A 35 -6.60 11.27 13.00
CA LYS A 35 -7.71 10.40 12.60
C LYS A 35 -8.13 10.65 11.15
N ILE A 36 -7.13 10.75 10.29
CA ILE A 36 -7.32 10.97 8.86
C ILE A 36 -7.37 9.61 8.16
N THR A 37 -8.19 9.50 7.13
CA THR A 37 -8.11 8.37 6.22
C THR A 37 -7.07 8.70 5.16
N ALA A 38 -6.10 7.84 4.97
CA ALA A 38 -5.08 8.04 3.95
C ALA A 38 -5.19 6.95 2.89
N VAL A 39 -5.13 7.38 1.63
CA VAL A 39 -5.01 6.47 0.50
C VAL A 39 -3.61 6.65 -0.06
N VAL A 40 -2.87 5.56 -0.11
CA VAL A 40 -1.47 5.58 -0.56
C VAL A 40 -1.35 4.66 -1.76
N ILE A 41 -0.83 5.19 -2.86
CA ILE A 41 -0.53 4.40 -4.05
C ILE A 41 0.96 4.09 -4.01
N GLU A 42 1.29 2.81 -4.03
CA GLU A 42 2.68 2.37 -3.96
C GLU A 42 2.89 1.14 -4.83
N HIS A 43 4.12 0.98 -5.29
CA HIS A 43 4.55 -0.22 -6.01
C HIS A 43 5.45 -1.10 -5.15
N ASP A 44 5.90 -0.60 -4.02
CA ASP A 44 6.73 -1.37 -3.10
C ASP A 44 5.82 -2.23 -2.22
N MET A 45 5.83 -3.52 -2.48
CA MET A 45 4.93 -4.46 -1.78
C MET A 45 5.22 -4.53 -0.29
N ASP A 46 6.48 -4.43 0.12
CA ASP A 46 6.83 -4.47 1.53
C ASP A 46 6.21 -3.30 2.28
N ILE A 47 6.22 -2.12 1.68
CA ILE A 47 5.60 -0.93 2.26
C ILE A 47 4.09 -1.13 2.35
N ILE A 48 3.48 -1.61 1.29
CA ILE A 48 2.04 -1.84 1.25
C ILE A 48 1.61 -2.81 2.35
N PHE A 49 2.27 -3.95 2.45
CA PHE A 49 1.89 -4.97 3.44
C PHE A 49 2.18 -4.53 4.88
N ARG A 50 3.22 -3.74 5.07
CA ARG A 50 3.63 -3.32 6.41
C ARG A 50 2.75 -2.22 7.00
N TYR A 51 2.30 -1.28 6.18
CA TYR A 51 1.64 -0.07 6.68
C TYR A 51 0.15 0.01 6.42
N SER A 52 -0.39 -0.82 5.55
CA SER A 52 -1.79 -0.71 5.16
C SER A 52 -2.71 -1.46 6.11
N ASP A 53 -3.86 -0.85 6.40
CA ASP A 53 -4.94 -1.54 7.09
C ASP A 53 -5.81 -2.30 6.11
N ARG A 54 -5.91 -1.80 4.88
CA ARG A 54 -6.67 -2.41 3.82
C ARG A 54 -5.97 -2.16 2.50
N ILE A 55 -5.95 -3.16 1.64
CA ILE A 55 -5.26 -3.09 0.36
C ILE A 55 -6.26 -3.29 -0.77
N VAL A 56 -6.15 -2.45 -1.79
CA VAL A 56 -6.87 -2.62 -3.05
C VAL A 56 -5.83 -2.86 -4.13
N VAL A 57 -5.95 -3.97 -4.83
CA VAL A 57 -5.04 -4.32 -5.92
C VAL A 57 -5.71 -4.03 -7.24
N MET A 58 -5.06 -3.22 -8.06
CA MET A 58 -5.54 -2.91 -9.40
C MET A 58 -4.64 -3.54 -10.44
N HIS A 59 -5.25 -4.04 -11.49
CA HIS A 59 -4.53 -4.69 -12.58
C HIS A 59 -5.29 -4.44 -13.88
N GLN A 60 -4.58 -3.93 -14.87
CA GLN A 60 -5.15 -3.63 -16.18
C GLN A 60 -6.42 -2.78 -16.10
N GLY A 61 -6.37 -1.74 -15.24
CA GLY A 61 -7.47 -0.79 -15.10
C GLY A 61 -8.66 -1.28 -14.31
N LYS A 62 -8.56 -2.45 -13.69
CA LYS A 62 -9.65 -3.04 -12.92
C LYS A 62 -9.21 -3.39 -11.51
N ILE A 63 -10.15 -3.42 -10.59
CA ILE A 63 -9.87 -3.91 -9.24
C ILE A 63 -9.81 -5.44 -9.30
N LEU A 64 -8.66 -5.96 -8.96
CA LEU A 64 -8.43 -7.40 -8.95
C LEU A 64 -8.86 -8.01 -7.62
N ALA A 65 -8.57 -7.32 -6.53
CA ALA A 65 -8.89 -7.79 -5.19
C ALA A 65 -8.86 -6.63 -4.21
N SER A 66 -9.56 -6.77 -3.09
CA SER A 66 -9.44 -5.83 -1.99
C SER A 66 -9.68 -6.57 -0.69
N GLY A 67 -9.03 -6.13 0.37
CA GLY A 67 -9.17 -6.77 1.66
C GLY A 67 -8.02 -6.42 2.59
N LYS A 68 -7.95 -7.15 3.69
CA LYS A 68 -6.86 -7.01 4.65
C LYS A 68 -5.56 -7.53 4.06
N PRO A 69 -4.42 -7.06 4.55
CA PRO A 69 -3.12 -7.52 4.03
C PRO A 69 -2.98 -9.04 3.97
N GLU A 70 -3.47 -9.75 4.97
CA GLU A 70 -3.39 -11.21 5.00
C GLU A 70 -4.18 -11.85 3.86
N GLU A 71 -5.38 -11.33 3.59
CA GLU A 71 -6.21 -11.84 2.51
C GLU A 71 -5.56 -11.61 1.16
N ILE A 72 -4.97 -10.43 0.99
CA ILE A 72 -4.31 -10.07 -0.27
C ILE A 72 -3.07 -10.92 -0.47
N ARG A 73 -2.28 -11.12 0.59
CA ARG A 73 -1.05 -11.92 0.51
C ARG A 73 -1.33 -13.35 0.07
N ASN A 74 -2.46 -13.90 0.47
CA ASN A 74 -2.83 -15.28 0.17
C ASN A 74 -3.69 -15.45 -1.08
N ASN A 75 -3.99 -14.36 -1.76
CA ASN A 75 -4.82 -14.39 -2.96
C ASN A 75 -4.01 -14.82 -4.18
N GLU A 76 -4.39 -15.94 -4.79
CA GLU A 76 -3.66 -16.49 -5.94
C GLU A 76 -3.66 -15.57 -7.14
N ALA A 77 -4.77 -14.91 -7.42
CA ALA A 77 -4.85 -13.98 -8.55
C ALA A 77 -3.89 -12.80 -8.35
N VAL A 78 -3.77 -12.32 -7.11
CA VAL A 78 -2.84 -11.26 -6.78
C VAL A 78 -1.40 -11.73 -6.93
N LYS A 79 -1.09 -12.94 -6.46
CA LYS A 79 0.26 -13.50 -6.60
C LYS A 79 0.67 -13.56 -8.07
N ASP A 80 -0.22 -14.03 -8.92
CA ASP A 80 0.07 -14.13 -10.34
C ASP A 80 0.24 -12.77 -11.00
N ALA A 81 -0.59 -11.79 -10.64
CA ALA A 81 -0.55 -10.47 -11.25
C ALA A 81 0.63 -9.62 -10.76
N VAL A 82 0.92 -9.67 -9.45
CA VAL A 82 1.91 -8.81 -8.83
C VAL A 82 3.31 -9.42 -8.88
N PHE A 83 3.41 -10.70 -8.55
CA PHE A 83 4.70 -11.38 -8.48
C PHE A 83 5.02 -12.19 -9.74
N GLY A 84 4.08 -12.21 -10.69
CA GLY A 84 4.23 -12.96 -11.91
C GLY A 84 4.05 -14.47 -11.70
N PRO A 85 4.02 -15.23 -12.79
CA PRO A 85 3.93 -16.67 -12.70
C PRO A 85 5.15 -17.21 -11.98
N THR A 86 4.92 -17.81 -10.84
CA THR A 86 6.02 -18.31 -10.02
C THR A 86 6.31 -19.78 -10.30
N HIS A 87 5.58 -20.33 -11.18
CA HIS A 87 5.81 -21.68 -11.51
C HIS A 87 6.96 -21.75 -12.44
N ALA A 88 7.87 -22.24 -11.94
CA ALA A 88 9.00 -22.55 -12.77
C ALA A 88 8.61 -23.70 -13.67
#